data_f90f7d20b32509a20dc5a53f8917e400
#
_entry.id   f90f7d20b32509a20dc5a53f8917e400
#
_cell.length_a   1.000
_cell.length_b   1.000
_cell.length_c   1.000
_cell.angle_alpha   90.00
_cell.angle_beta   90.00
_cell.angle_gamma   90.00
#
_symmetry.space_group_name_H-M   'P 1'
#
loop_
_entity.id
_entity.type
_entity.pdbx_description
1 polymer ?
#
loop_
_entity_poly.entity_id
_entity_poly.type
_entity_poly.pdbx_seq_one_letter_code
_entity_poly.pdbx_strand_id
1 'polypeptide(L)'
;PEGPYRDLLGKPLINEIVNGAQPIDQFVYEHGGEYYMYYGGWGHCNVVRLKEDFTGIRPFDDGELYKEITPERYTEGPFLFERKGKYYFMWSEGAWTGPDYSVAYAVSDSPLGPFERIGTIMRQDPAVATGAGHHSVIRIPGTDDYYIVYHRHPLGDGEGAHRQVCIERMTFDAEGRIEPVRLTFEGVEARDLSRNL
;
A
#
# COMPACT_ATOMS: atom_id res chain seq x y z
N PRO A 1 -13.30 16.07 3.97
CA PRO A 1 -11.84 15.94 4.02
C PRO A 1 -11.11 17.18 4.51
N GLU A 2 -11.76 18.33 4.61
CA GLU A 2 -11.11 19.60 4.96
C GLU A 2 -10.95 19.84 6.46
N GLY A 3 -11.41 18.92 7.29
CA GLY A 3 -11.32 19.08 8.74
C GLY A 3 -12.34 20.08 9.32
N PRO A 4 -12.18 20.52 10.58
CA PRO A 4 -11.06 20.19 11.45
C PRO A 4 -11.04 18.73 11.92
N TYR A 5 -9.84 18.14 11.97
CA TYR A 5 -9.64 16.78 12.49
C TYR A 5 -9.36 16.85 14.00
N ARG A 6 -9.84 15.82 14.72
CA ARG A 6 -9.54 15.59 16.12
C ARG A 6 -9.09 14.15 16.29
N ASP A 7 -8.10 13.94 17.15
CA ASP A 7 -7.71 12.59 17.56
C ASP A 7 -8.91 11.91 18.26
N LEU A 8 -9.34 10.80 17.69
CA LEU A 8 -10.52 10.08 18.17
C LEU A 8 -10.29 9.44 19.54
N LEU A 9 -9.08 8.94 19.79
CA LEU A 9 -8.75 8.13 20.96
C LEU A 9 -7.91 8.89 21.99
N GLY A 10 -7.16 9.92 21.59
CA GLY A 10 -6.15 10.59 22.41
C GLY A 10 -4.97 9.67 22.78
N LYS A 11 -4.82 8.53 22.10
CA LYS A 11 -3.76 7.54 22.29
C LYS A 11 -3.62 6.69 21.03
N PRO A 12 -2.46 6.02 20.82
CA PRO A 12 -2.30 5.07 19.72
C PRO A 12 -3.37 3.96 19.77
N LEU A 13 -3.89 3.57 18.60
CA LEU A 13 -4.79 2.43 18.47
C LEU A 13 -4.05 1.10 18.75
N ILE A 14 -2.83 0.98 18.22
CA ILE A 14 -1.89 -0.10 18.48
C ILE A 14 -0.61 0.55 19.01
N ASN A 15 -0.17 0.17 20.20
CA ASN A 15 0.98 0.77 20.89
C ASN A 15 2.07 -0.25 21.25
N GLU A 16 1.97 -1.46 20.73
CA GLU A 16 2.89 -2.55 21.00
C GLU A 16 3.35 -3.24 19.71
N ILE A 17 4.49 -3.88 19.76
CA ILE A 17 5.01 -4.72 18.68
C ILE A 17 4.38 -6.10 18.84
N VAL A 18 3.61 -6.51 17.83
CA VAL A 18 3.00 -7.83 17.76
C VAL A 18 3.53 -8.55 16.52
N ASN A 19 3.90 -9.83 16.67
CA ASN A 19 4.50 -10.64 15.58
C ASN A 19 5.72 -9.97 14.91
N GLY A 20 6.47 -9.14 15.66
CA GLY A 20 7.62 -8.40 15.11
C GLY A 20 7.28 -7.14 14.31
N ALA A 21 6.01 -6.88 14.01
CA ALA A 21 5.59 -5.74 13.22
C ALA A 21 5.67 -4.43 14.00
N GLN A 22 6.43 -3.47 13.49
CA GLN A 22 6.38 -2.09 13.95
C GLN A 22 4.99 -1.51 13.69
N PRO A 23 4.33 -0.83 14.67
CA PRO A 23 3.01 -0.23 14.46
C PRO A 23 3.09 1.06 13.63
N ILE A 24 3.31 0.90 12.32
CA ILE A 24 3.48 1.97 11.32
C ILE A 24 2.79 1.58 10.01
N ASP A 25 2.60 2.55 9.12
CA ASP A 25 2.17 2.37 7.73
C ASP A 25 0.82 1.66 7.61
N GLN A 26 -0.17 2.13 8.35
CA GLN A 26 -1.49 1.54 8.34
C GLN A 26 -2.23 1.81 7.02
N PHE A 27 -2.90 0.79 6.51
CA PHE A 27 -3.88 0.87 5.42
C PHE A 27 -5.19 0.21 5.86
N VAL A 28 -6.30 0.90 5.69
CA VAL A 28 -7.63 0.36 6.04
C VAL A 28 -8.39 0.01 4.77
N TYR A 29 -8.93 -1.20 4.75
CA TYR A 29 -9.74 -1.73 3.66
C TYR A 29 -11.10 -2.19 4.17
N GLU A 30 -12.18 -1.74 3.52
CA GLU A 30 -13.54 -2.22 3.79
C GLU A 30 -13.86 -3.40 2.88
N HIS A 31 -14.38 -4.47 3.45
CA HIS A 31 -14.88 -5.64 2.73
C HIS A 31 -16.06 -6.26 3.45
N GLY A 32 -17.21 -6.33 2.77
CA GLY A 32 -18.40 -6.98 3.30
C GLY A 32 -18.97 -6.34 4.56
N GLY A 33 -18.79 -5.04 4.75
CA GLY A 33 -19.20 -4.32 5.96
C GLY A 33 -18.21 -4.42 7.12
N GLU A 34 -17.08 -5.08 6.90
CA GLU A 34 -15.99 -5.23 7.85
C GLU A 34 -14.81 -4.33 7.50
N TYR A 35 -14.12 -3.79 8.49
CA TYR A 35 -12.92 -2.99 8.29
C TYR A 35 -11.68 -3.75 8.74
N TYR A 36 -10.74 -3.92 7.81
CA TYR A 36 -9.45 -4.55 8.06
C TYR A 36 -8.35 -3.51 7.99
N MET A 37 -7.48 -3.47 8.99
CA MET A 37 -6.30 -2.61 8.98
C MET A 37 -5.05 -3.48 8.82
N TYR A 38 -4.34 -3.25 7.73
CA TYR A 38 -3.02 -3.81 7.45
C TYR A 38 -1.99 -2.81 7.94
N TYR A 39 -0.96 -3.29 8.61
CA TYR A 39 0.10 -2.43 9.10
C TYR A 39 1.37 -3.21 9.35
N GLY A 40 2.50 -2.53 9.35
CA GLY A 40 3.75 -3.09 9.81
C GLY A 40 4.97 -2.55 9.08
N GLY A 41 6.06 -2.47 9.80
CA GLY A 41 7.42 -2.25 9.34
C GLY A 41 8.34 -3.35 9.87
N TRP A 42 9.64 -3.16 9.64
CA TRP A 42 10.70 -4.08 10.07
C TRP A 42 10.58 -5.49 9.49
N GLY A 43 9.99 -5.61 8.31
CA GLY A 43 9.87 -6.90 7.63
C GLY A 43 8.68 -7.75 8.09
N HIS A 44 7.75 -7.21 8.85
CA HIS A 44 6.58 -7.90 9.35
C HIS A 44 5.30 -7.12 9.06
N CYS A 45 4.25 -7.83 8.65
CA CYS A 45 2.94 -7.27 8.36
C CYS A 45 1.84 -8.01 9.12
N ASN A 46 1.03 -7.26 9.86
CA ASN A 46 -0.17 -7.76 10.50
C ASN A 46 -1.43 -7.25 9.80
N VAL A 47 -2.50 -8.01 9.91
CA VAL A 47 -3.86 -7.53 9.70
C VAL A 47 -4.68 -7.68 10.98
N VAL A 48 -5.48 -6.66 11.27
CA VAL A 48 -6.45 -6.65 12.39
C VAL A 48 -7.83 -6.29 11.86
N ARG A 49 -8.88 -6.76 12.55
CA ARG A 49 -10.25 -6.34 12.30
C ARG A 49 -10.59 -5.17 13.22
N LEU A 50 -10.99 -4.04 12.66
CA LEU A 50 -11.38 -2.85 13.41
C LEU A 50 -12.83 -3.00 13.93
N LYS A 51 -13.14 -2.29 15.01
CA LYS A 51 -14.53 -2.00 15.38
C LYS A 51 -15.13 -1.00 14.38
N GLU A 52 -16.45 -1.03 14.22
CA GLU A 52 -17.17 -0.14 13.30
C GLU A 52 -16.96 1.35 13.61
N ASP A 53 -16.76 1.69 14.88
CA ASP A 53 -16.50 3.05 15.37
C ASP A 53 -15.02 3.44 15.37
N PHE A 54 -14.14 2.56 14.88
CA PHE A 54 -12.68 2.72 14.85
C PHE A 54 -12.00 2.96 16.22
N THR A 55 -12.70 2.69 17.32
CA THR A 55 -12.15 2.91 18.68
C THR A 55 -11.27 1.77 19.18
N GLY A 56 -11.12 0.69 18.42
CA GLY A 56 -10.34 -0.46 18.81
C GLY A 56 -10.38 -1.56 17.77
N ILE A 57 -9.73 -2.67 18.10
CA ILE A 57 -9.75 -3.91 17.32
C ILE A 57 -10.72 -4.91 17.93
N ARG A 58 -11.17 -5.88 17.15
CA ARG A 58 -12.00 -7.00 17.57
C ARG A 58 -11.47 -8.33 17.01
N PRO A 59 -11.75 -9.45 17.67
CA PRO A 59 -11.22 -10.73 17.23
C PRO A 59 -11.79 -11.15 15.86
N PHE A 60 -11.01 -11.92 15.12
CA PHE A 60 -11.47 -12.73 14.01
C PHE A 60 -12.35 -13.88 14.52
N ASP A 61 -12.97 -14.63 13.62
CA ASP A 61 -13.90 -15.70 13.96
C ASP A 61 -13.21 -16.89 14.68
N ASP A 62 -11.90 -17.02 14.53
CA ASP A 62 -11.04 -17.98 15.25
C ASP A 62 -10.59 -17.48 16.64
N GLY A 63 -10.96 -16.26 17.03
CA GLY A 63 -10.63 -15.64 18.32
C GLY A 63 -9.35 -14.84 18.33
N GLU A 64 -8.53 -14.90 17.29
CA GLU A 64 -7.29 -14.15 17.19
C GLU A 64 -7.56 -12.65 16.97
N LEU A 65 -6.76 -11.78 17.61
CA LEU A 65 -6.83 -10.33 17.42
C LEU A 65 -5.92 -9.84 16.28
N TYR A 66 -4.82 -10.54 16.05
CA TYR A 66 -3.80 -10.21 15.05
C TYR A 66 -3.52 -11.43 14.19
N LYS A 67 -3.45 -11.23 12.89
CA LYS A 67 -2.96 -12.25 11.96
C LYS A 67 -1.73 -11.73 11.26
N GLU A 68 -0.64 -12.45 11.34
CA GLU A 68 0.54 -12.17 10.55
C GLU A 68 0.31 -12.63 9.11
N ILE A 69 0.53 -11.73 8.15
CA ILE A 69 0.32 -11.98 6.72
C ILE A 69 1.57 -11.60 5.91
N THR A 70 2.71 -11.53 6.53
CA THR A 70 3.98 -11.08 5.94
C THR A 70 4.32 -11.85 4.67
N PRO A 71 4.30 -11.24 3.48
CA PRO A 71 4.77 -11.90 2.27
C PRO A 71 6.30 -11.93 2.20
N GLU A 72 6.82 -12.72 1.29
CA GLU A 72 8.27 -12.80 1.05
C GLU A 72 8.85 -11.42 0.72
N ARG A 73 9.97 -11.05 1.35
CA ARG A 73 10.71 -9.80 1.17
C ARG A 73 9.95 -8.53 1.56
N TYR A 74 8.88 -8.65 2.32
CA TYR A 74 8.17 -7.49 2.85
C TYR A 74 9.10 -6.64 3.72
N THR A 75 9.03 -5.31 3.54
CA THR A 75 9.67 -4.35 4.43
C THR A 75 8.64 -3.52 5.18
N GLU A 76 7.73 -2.85 4.43
CA GLU A 76 6.77 -1.90 4.97
C GLU A 76 5.71 -1.50 3.92
N GLY A 77 4.79 -0.59 4.29
CA GLY A 77 3.88 0.08 3.36
C GLY A 77 2.86 -0.84 2.70
N PRO A 78 2.05 -1.60 3.47
CA PRO A 78 1.03 -2.47 2.90
C PRO A 78 -0.09 -1.67 2.25
N PHE A 79 -0.57 -2.13 1.11
CA PHE A 79 -1.71 -1.57 0.40
C PHE A 79 -2.52 -2.69 -0.25
N LEU A 80 -3.85 -2.61 -0.21
CA LEU A 80 -4.74 -3.59 -0.80
C LEU A 80 -5.78 -2.92 -1.69
N PHE A 81 -6.06 -3.50 -2.86
CA PHE A 81 -7.21 -3.14 -3.67
C PHE A 81 -7.83 -4.39 -4.33
N GLU A 82 -9.09 -4.29 -4.69
CA GLU A 82 -9.78 -5.32 -5.45
C GLU A 82 -9.87 -4.94 -6.92
N ARG A 83 -9.65 -5.93 -7.80
CA ARG A 83 -9.89 -5.84 -9.22
C ARG A 83 -10.45 -7.17 -9.75
N LYS A 84 -11.65 -7.12 -10.34
CA LYS A 84 -12.31 -8.29 -10.96
C LYS A 84 -12.41 -9.51 -10.03
N GLY A 85 -12.74 -9.27 -8.74
CA GLY A 85 -12.90 -10.31 -7.74
C GLY A 85 -11.59 -10.91 -7.21
N LYS A 86 -10.46 -10.28 -7.49
CA LYS A 86 -9.16 -10.65 -6.93
C LYS A 86 -8.59 -9.51 -6.08
N TYR A 87 -7.91 -9.85 -5.01
CA TYR A 87 -7.28 -8.92 -4.08
C TYR A 87 -5.80 -8.80 -4.39
N TYR A 88 -5.38 -7.59 -4.74
CA TYR A 88 -3.99 -7.24 -5.03
C TYR A 88 -3.40 -6.64 -3.78
N PHE A 89 -2.51 -7.36 -3.13
CA PHE A 89 -1.77 -6.89 -1.97
C PHE A 89 -0.39 -6.42 -2.41
N MET A 90 -0.05 -5.17 -2.09
CA MET A 90 1.18 -4.52 -2.53
C MET A 90 1.96 -4.02 -1.31
N TRP A 91 3.30 -3.98 -1.42
CA TRP A 91 4.18 -3.54 -0.33
C TRP A 91 5.51 -3.03 -0.85
N SER A 92 6.29 -2.37 0.02
CA SER A 92 7.66 -1.98 -0.26
C SER A 92 8.64 -3.08 0.15
N GLU A 93 9.64 -3.32 -0.69
CA GLU A 93 10.79 -4.19 -0.46
C GLU A 93 12.06 -3.35 -0.36
N GLY A 94 13.09 -3.86 0.35
CA GLY A 94 14.40 -3.21 0.49
C GLY A 94 14.41 -2.07 1.51
N ALA A 95 15.56 -1.42 1.63
CA ALA A 95 15.73 -0.31 2.56
C ALA A 95 15.28 1.01 1.92
N TRP A 96 14.45 1.78 2.62
CA TRP A 96 13.88 3.05 2.12
C TRP A 96 14.92 4.12 1.76
N THR A 97 16.14 3.97 2.24
CA THR A 97 17.31 4.80 1.88
C THR A 97 18.22 4.13 0.86
N GLY A 98 17.94 2.89 0.48
CA GLY A 98 18.80 2.07 -0.36
C GLY A 98 18.39 2.04 -1.84
N PRO A 99 19.28 1.53 -2.69
CA PRO A 99 19.02 1.40 -4.13
C PRO A 99 18.07 0.25 -4.47
N ASP A 100 17.77 -0.62 -3.52
CA ASP A 100 16.89 -1.78 -3.65
C ASP A 100 15.45 -1.51 -3.21
N TYR A 101 15.15 -0.28 -2.75
CA TYR A 101 13.78 0.10 -2.41
C TYR A 101 12.89 0.01 -3.65
N SER A 102 11.80 -0.72 -3.54
CA SER A 102 10.98 -1.13 -4.68
C SER A 102 9.57 -1.48 -4.23
N VAL A 103 8.65 -1.66 -5.17
CA VAL A 103 7.28 -2.11 -4.90
C VAL A 103 7.05 -3.49 -5.50
N ALA A 104 6.55 -4.41 -4.69
CA ALA A 104 6.16 -5.75 -5.08
C ALA A 104 4.67 -6.00 -4.80
N TYR A 105 4.15 -7.14 -5.29
CA TYR A 105 2.75 -7.49 -5.09
C TYR A 105 2.51 -8.99 -5.06
N ALA A 106 1.33 -9.33 -4.54
CA ALA A 106 0.70 -10.64 -4.57
C ALA A 106 -0.77 -10.52 -5.01
N VAL A 107 -1.38 -11.62 -5.43
CA VAL A 107 -2.82 -11.70 -5.72
C VAL A 107 -3.43 -12.85 -4.93
N SER A 108 -4.60 -12.62 -4.33
CA SER A 108 -5.34 -13.63 -3.56
C SER A 108 -6.83 -13.62 -3.92
N ASP A 109 -7.53 -14.68 -3.57
CA ASP A 109 -8.99 -14.78 -3.62
C ASP A 109 -9.67 -14.21 -2.34
N SER A 110 -8.87 -13.83 -1.35
CA SER A 110 -9.34 -13.31 -0.06
C SER A 110 -8.57 -12.07 0.33
N PRO A 111 -9.21 -11.06 0.97
CA PRO A 111 -8.51 -9.90 1.52
C PRO A 111 -7.56 -10.28 2.67
N LEU A 112 -7.70 -11.45 3.25
CA LEU A 112 -6.82 -11.96 4.31
C LEU A 112 -5.70 -12.88 3.81
N GLY A 113 -5.55 -13.02 2.49
CA GLY A 113 -4.56 -13.91 1.89
C GLY A 113 -5.04 -15.36 1.75
N PRO A 114 -4.12 -16.33 1.56
CA PRO A 114 -2.67 -16.14 1.58
C PRO A 114 -2.15 -15.26 0.44
N PHE A 115 -1.04 -14.56 0.70
CA PHE A 115 -0.39 -13.66 -0.25
C PHE A 115 0.98 -14.21 -0.67
N GLU A 116 0.99 -14.93 -1.79
CA GLU A 116 2.22 -15.42 -2.40
C GLU A 116 2.79 -14.36 -3.35
N ARG A 117 4.04 -13.97 -3.12
CA ARG A 117 4.72 -12.95 -3.90
C ARG A 117 4.80 -13.33 -5.38
N ILE A 118 4.28 -12.47 -6.25
CA ILE A 118 4.37 -12.65 -7.72
C ILE A 118 5.65 -11.99 -8.25
N GLY A 119 5.92 -10.75 -7.88
CA GLY A 119 7.10 -10.04 -8.37
C GLY A 119 7.14 -8.57 -8.00
N THR A 120 8.23 -7.93 -8.40
CA THR A 120 8.43 -6.48 -8.26
C THR A 120 7.92 -5.78 -9.51
N ILE A 121 7.10 -4.76 -9.32
CA ILE A 121 6.49 -3.98 -10.40
C ILE A 121 7.11 -2.60 -10.57
N MET A 122 7.74 -2.07 -9.53
CA MET A 122 8.38 -0.77 -9.58
C MET A 122 9.77 -0.85 -8.91
N ARG A 123 10.78 -0.44 -9.64
CA ARG A 123 12.16 -0.31 -9.18
C ARG A 123 12.64 1.10 -9.48
N GLN A 124 13.60 1.58 -8.69
CA GLN A 124 14.22 2.85 -9.01
C GLN A 124 14.88 2.83 -10.41
N ASP A 125 14.87 3.99 -11.04
CA ASP A 125 15.70 4.34 -12.19
C ASP A 125 16.56 5.53 -11.80
N PRO A 126 17.89 5.38 -11.61
CA PRO A 126 18.74 6.48 -11.16
C PRO A 126 18.73 7.71 -12.08
N ALA A 127 18.31 7.56 -13.33
CA ALA A 127 18.19 8.67 -14.27
C ALA A 127 16.87 9.47 -14.08
N VAL A 128 15.87 8.89 -13.42
CA VAL A 128 14.53 9.48 -13.28
C VAL A 128 14.10 9.58 -11.82
N ALA A 129 14.22 8.49 -11.06
CA ALA A 129 13.71 8.39 -9.71
C ALA A 129 14.55 7.43 -8.87
N THR A 130 15.19 7.94 -7.83
CA THR A 130 15.87 7.15 -6.80
C THR A 130 14.96 6.99 -5.59
N GLY A 131 15.14 5.90 -4.82
CA GLY A 131 14.36 5.61 -3.62
C GLY A 131 12.85 5.55 -3.88
N ALA A 132 12.45 5.10 -5.08
CA ALA A 132 11.04 5.02 -5.46
C ALA A 132 10.35 3.87 -4.74
N GLY A 133 9.31 4.19 -3.97
CA GLY A 133 8.58 3.21 -3.18
C GLY A 133 7.45 3.83 -2.35
N HIS A 134 6.97 3.09 -1.37
CA HIS A 134 5.91 3.47 -0.43
C HIS A 134 4.74 4.16 -1.14
N HIS A 135 3.83 3.37 -1.66
CA HIS A 135 2.85 3.74 -2.67
C HIS A 135 1.42 3.68 -2.15
N SER A 136 0.52 4.22 -2.96
CA SER A 136 -0.91 3.94 -2.94
C SER A 136 -1.41 3.75 -4.38
N VAL A 137 -2.64 3.24 -4.54
CA VAL A 137 -3.24 3.04 -5.86
C VAL A 137 -4.54 3.82 -5.93
N ILE A 138 -4.75 4.52 -7.03
CA ILE A 138 -5.98 5.22 -7.37
C ILE A 138 -6.63 4.51 -8.54
N ARG A 139 -7.90 4.14 -8.39
CA ARG A 139 -8.75 3.71 -9.49
C ARG A 139 -9.69 4.85 -9.88
N ILE A 140 -9.82 5.10 -11.17
CA ILE A 140 -10.83 6.05 -11.65
C ILE A 140 -12.22 5.40 -11.55
N PRO A 141 -13.17 6.02 -10.84
CA PRO A 141 -14.50 5.45 -10.66
C PRO A 141 -15.18 5.09 -11.98
N GLY A 142 -15.81 3.92 -12.02
CA GLY A 142 -16.51 3.43 -13.22
C GLY A 142 -15.63 2.94 -14.37
N THR A 143 -14.30 2.89 -14.20
CA THR A 143 -13.34 2.43 -15.22
C THR A 143 -12.44 1.31 -14.71
N ASP A 144 -11.62 0.76 -15.61
CA ASP A 144 -10.49 -0.14 -15.28
C ASP A 144 -9.14 0.61 -15.39
N ASP A 145 -9.15 1.95 -15.21
CA ASP A 145 -7.94 2.78 -15.21
C ASP A 145 -7.39 2.93 -13.79
N TYR A 146 -6.14 2.54 -13.62
CA TYR A 146 -5.42 2.57 -12.34
C TYR A 146 -4.17 3.42 -12.45
N TYR A 147 -3.83 4.08 -11.35
CA TYR A 147 -2.62 4.87 -11.18
C TYR A 147 -1.94 4.48 -9.87
N ILE A 148 -0.62 4.36 -9.91
CA ILE A 148 0.20 4.24 -8.71
C ILE A 148 0.71 5.63 -8.32
N VAL A 149 0.48 6.00 -7.07
CA VAL A 149 1.04 7.21 -6.45
C VAL A 149 2.14 6.76 -5.51
N TYR A 150 3.32 7.31 -5.66
CA TYR A 150 4.50 6.89 -4.91
C TYR A 150 5.39 8.09 -4.60
N HIS A 151 6.44 7.90 -3.82
CA HIS A 151 7.46 8.92 -3.64
C HIS A 151 8.77 8.53 -4.31
N ARG A 152 9.57 9.54 -4.62
CA ARG A 152 10.98 9.43 -4.97
C ARG A 152 11.80 10.43 -4.19
N HIS A 153 13.12 10.22 -4.13
CA HIS A 153 14.03 11.26 -3.70
C HIS A 153 14.31 12.24 -4.86
N PRO A 154 14.47 13.55 -4.60
CA PRO A 154 14.93 14.49 -5.61
C PRO A 154 16.30 14.05 -6.16
N LEU A 155 16.47 14.08 -7.48
CA LEU A 155 17.75 13.70 -8.09
C LEU A 155 18.87 14.65 -7.66
N GLY A 156 19.99 14.07 -7.23
CA GLY A 156 21.15 14.83 -6.73
C GLY A 156 21.02 15.30 -5.28
N ASP A 157 19.91 15.00 -4.61
CA ASP A 157 19.75 15.26 -3.19
C ASP A 157 20.17 14.01 -2.39
N GLY A 158 21.08 14.18 -1.43
CA GLY A 158 21.56 13.09 -0.57
C GLY A 158 20.70 12.83 0.66
N GLU A 159 19.66 13.66 0.88
CA GLU A 159 18.80 13.58 2.07
C GLU A 159 17.64 12.59 1.87
N GLY A 160 17.77 11.39 2.41
CA GLY A 160 16.77 10.33 2.27
C GLY A 160 15.37 10.66 2.80
N ALA A 161 15.23 11.70 3.64
CA ALA A 161 13.94 12.18 4.13
C ALA A 161 13.23 13.14 3.15
N HIS A 162 13.95 13.73 2.19
CA HIS A 162 13.34 14.58 1.18
C HIS A 162 12.65 13.72 0.12
N ARG A 163 11.37 13.97 -0.09
CA ARG A 163 10.53 13.16 -0.97
C ARG A 163 9.66 14.02 -1.87
N GLN A 164 9.53 13.58 -3.11
CA GLN A 164 8.62 14.14 -4.11
C GLN A 164 7.54 13.12 -4.43
N VAL A 165 6.28 13.57 -4.46
CA VAL A 165 5.15 12.74 -4.89
C VAL A 165 5.19 12.59 -6.39
N CYS A 166 5.03 11.36 -6.85
CA CYS A 166 4.95 10.98 -8.25
C CYS A 166 3.70 10.15 -8.51
N ILE A 167 3.24 10.18 -9.77
CA ILE A 167 2.10 9.39 -10.20
C ILE A 167 2.39 8.82 -11.59
N GLU A 168 2.11 7.53 -11.77
CA GLU A 168 2.24 6.83 -13.04
C GLU A 168 1.00 5.99 -13.33
N ARG A 169 0.77 5.72 -14.61
CA ARG A 169 -0.28 4.77 -14.99
C ARG A 169 0.16 3.35 -14.61
N MET A 170 -0.77 2.60 -14.01
CA MET A 170 -0.60 1.20 -13.69
C MET A 170 -1.49 0.37 -14.63
N THR A 171 -0.88 -0.57 -15.35
CA THR A 171 -1.53 -1.41 -16.35
C THR A 171 -1.46 -2.88 -15.97
N PHE A 172 -2.29 -3.69 -16.63
CA PHE A 172 -2.41 -5.11 -16.37
C PHE A 172 -2.34 -5.89 -17.68
N ASP A 173 -1.69 -7.04 -17.65
CA ASP A 173 -1.68 -7.97 -18.76
C ASP A 173 -3.03 -8.72 -18.90
N ALA A 174 -3.12 -9.62 -19.88
CA ALA A 174 -4.32 -10.40 -20.15
C ALA A 174 -4.68 -11.38 -19.01
N GLU A 175 -3.70 -11.81 -18.25
CA GLU A 175 -3.84 -12.68 -17.07
C GLU A 175 -4.17 -11.90 -15.78
N GLY A 176 -4.20 -10.56 -15.86
CA GLY A 176 -4.46 -9.66 -14.73
C GLY A 176 -3.23 -9.39 -13.86
N ARG A 177 -2.03 -9.71 -14.32
CA ARG A 177 -0.80 -9.35 -13.61
C ARG A 177 -0.50 -7.89 -13.81
N ILE A 178 -0.01 -7.22 -12.77
CA ILE A 178 0.45 -5.83 -12.90
C ILE A 178 1.71 -5.80 -13.77
N GLU A 179 1.68 -5.01 -14.84
CA GLU A 179 2.85 -4.78 -15.69
C GLU A 179 3.88 -3.89 -14.99
N PRO A 180 5.18 -4.02 -15.31
CA PRO A 180 6.20 -3.15 -14.75
C PRO A 180 5.90 -1.67 -14.97
N VAL A 181 5.90 -0.89 -13.88
CA VAL A 181 5.65 0.55 -13.91
C VAL A 181 6.86 1.27 -14.50
N ARG A 182 6.63 2.05 -15.54
CA ARG A 182 7.66 2.93 -16.11
C ARG A 182 7.66 4.26 -15.36
N LEU A 183 8.78 4.59 -14.74
CA LEU A 183 8.98 5.87 -14.07
C LEU A 183 9.27 6.97 -15.11
N THR A 184 8.64 8.14 -14.95
CA THR A 184 8.82 9.29 -15.85
C THR A 184 9.04 10.59 -15.06
N PHE A 185 9.49 11.64 -15.74
CA PHE A 185 9.49 12.99 -15.18
C PHE A 185 8.15 13.68 -15.33
N GLU A 186 7.43 13.32 -16.37
CA GLU A 186 6.16 13.95 -16.76
C GLU A 186 5.00 13.48 -15.88
N GLY A 187 5.05 12.23 -15.38
CA GLY A 187 3.94 11.61 -14.69
C GLY A 187 2.76 11.36 -15.63
N VAL A 188 1.58 11.79 -15.25
CA VAL A 188 0.35 11.60 -16.00
C VAL A 188 -0.34 12.93 -16.30
N GLU A 189 -1.02 13.01 -17.44
CA GLU A 189 -1.82 14.18 -17.80
C GLU A 189 -3.00 14.36 -16.85
N ALA A 190 -3.38 15.63 -16.60
CA ALA A 190 -4.56 15.95 -15.84
C ALA A 190 -5.82 15.40 -16.53
N ARG A 191 -6.71 14.80 -15.74
CA ARG A 191 -7.95 14.21 -16.22
C ARG A 191 -9.15 14.86 -15.53
N ASP A 192 -10.16 15.25 -16.32
CA ASP A 192 -11.45 15.67 -15.78
C ASP A 192 -12.23 14.44 -15.28
N LEU A 193 -12.49 14.40 -14.00
CA LEU A 193 -13.23 13.32 -13.34
C LEU A 193 -14.72 13.63 -13.19
N SER A 194 -15.19 14.82 -13.55
CA SER A 194 -16.57 15.26 -13.34
C SER A 194 -17.61 14.39 -14.08
N ARG A 195 -17.19 13.64 -15.09
CA ARG A 195 -18.05 12.74 -15.88
C ARG A 195 -18.10 11.31 -15.37
N ASN A 196 -17.32 10.99 -14.34
CA ASN A 196 -17.18 9.62 -13.81
C ASN A 196 -17.67 9.51 -12.33
N LEU A 197 -18.26 10.56 -11.79
CA LEU A 197 -18.85 10.61 -10.45
C LEU A 197 -20.36 10.45 -10.49
#